data_b54c408d19834d1c44bc4079b6b5a85c
#
_entry.id   b54c408d19834d1c44bc4079b6b5a85c
#
_cell.length_a   1.000
_cell.length_b   1.000
_cell.length_c   1.000
_cell.angle_alpha   90.00
_cell.angle_beta   90.00
_cell.angle_gamma   90.00
#
_symmetry.space_group_name_H-M   'P 1'
#
loop_
_entity.id
_entity.type
_entity.pdbx_description
1 polymer ?
#
loop_
_entity_poly.entity_id
_entity_poly.type
_entity_poly.pdbx_seq_one_letter_code
_entity_poly.pdbx_strand_id
1 'polypeptide(L)'
;MNIIKKTTSLTLVAVIAMSGCADLDVSNSNAPDQSRALAKPEDVESLIKSTFLTWWQGTHTTGGSFNPGVMADANTSSWGNYGMRELASEPRAAANNSPAWNYAYALEQPWYSWYGAISAAKDGLSAIASGQEGGKSFLADAEADTRAKIFADFIMGISNGMVAIYYDKGFLITEETDFSKEITTVPYDELMAGAIAILDQVISDCSANAAVSLPEDWLQIANLTLGDLGKIAHSFVARFKAGVARTRQERGAADWASIKSHASQGAPMAPAGDGDYWWTRTQYYTGVSASWGRSDYKMLGPADKSTGYTNWLGDGSDATIAGRKAYSMETDDARITGPLDADGLQTQGLYAKNEYRTRLIASRGLYHQTYYLFNRTRDYAVDQGLVGPMKDINQSELDLLQAEAALRANDGATAATLINKTRVSNGALTAAAAGDGVGSVSDAANALDGGSLWAKYKYEKIIEGCLQHPYTGYTDRRGWGDLVKGTPTMLAIPGKELEILLMENYTFGGQDAIGTPGTAGKIRNNGHRSRGFNIEWERVTPLNKADLH
;
A
#
# COMPACT_ATOMS: atom_id res chain seq x y z
N MET A 1 67.44 -45.93 -5.58
CA MET A 1 66.60 -45.46 -6.75
C MET A 1 65.13 -45.17 -6.38
N ASN A 2 64.76 -45.25 -5.10
CA ASN A 2 63.34 -45.01 -4.71
C ASN A 2 63.06 -43.68 -3.99
N ILE A 3 64.08 -42.86 -3.71
CA ILE A 3 63.90 -41.55 -3.03
C ILE A 3 63.67 -40.43 -4.07
N ILE A 4 64.27 -40.51 -5.23
CA ILE A 4 64.16 -39.48 -6.31
C ILE A 4 62.74 -39.52 -6.95
N LYS A 5 62.07 -40.67 -7.03
CA LYS A 5 60.72 -40.79 -7.57
C LYS A 5 59.63 -40.21 -6.62
N LYS A 6 59.85 -40.18 -5.30
CA LYS A 6 58.90 -39.60 -4.35
C LYS A 6 58.97 -38.10 -4.27
N THR A 7 60.15 -37.50 -4.48
CA THR A 7 60.31 -36.02 -4.50
C THR A 7 59.72 -35.39 -5.75
N THR A 8 59.85 -36.03 -6.92
CA THR A 8 59.28 -35.52 -8.16
C THR A 8 57.76 -35.57 -8.19
N SER A 9 57.12 -36.57 -7.57
CA SER A 9 55.66 -36.65 -7.44
C SER A 9 55.10 -35.59 -6.49
N LEU A 10 55.83 -35.26 -5.40
CA LEU A 10 55.35 -34.23 -4.45
C LEU A 10 55.46 -32.83 -5.03
N THR A 11 56.48 -32.54 -5.82
CA THR A 11 56.68 -31.24 -6.48
C THR A 11 55.64 -31.01 -7.58
N LEU A 12 55.23 -32.05 -8.31
CA LEU A 12 54.20 -31.94 -9.35
C LEU A 12 52.83 -31.71 -8.76
N VAL A 13 52.49 -32.31 -7.60
CA VAL A 13 51.23 -32.07 -6.90
C VAL A 13 51.18 -30.67 -6.29
N ALA A 14 52.30 -30.16 -5.77
CA ALA A 14 52.39 -28.79 -5.25
C ALA A 14 52.25 -27.69 -6.33
N VAL A 15 52.74 -27.94 -7.55
CA VAL A 15 52.60 -27.02 -8.69
C VAL A 15 51.16 -27.00 -9.24
N ILE A 16 50.45 -28.14 -9.21
CA ILE A 16 49.04 -28.23 -9.63
C ILE A 16 48.13 -27.57 -8.57
N ALA A 17 48.49 -27.61 -7.27
CA ALA A 17 47.71 -26.96 -6.21
C ALA A 17 47.89 -25.42 -6.19
N MET A 18 48.96 -24.87 -6.75
CA MET A 18 49.15 -23.42 -6.84
C MET A 18 48.62 -22.80 -8.15
N SER A 19 48.23 -23.58 -9.13
CA SER A 19 47.57 -23.07 -10.36
C SER A 19 46.05 -23.05 -10.26
N GLY A 20 45.46 -23.42 -9.12
CA GLY A 20 44.00 -23.41 -8.87
C GLY A 20 43.43 -22.12 -8.28
N CYS A 21 44.26 -21.14 -7.99
CA CYS A 21 43.81 -19.79 -7.63
C CYS A 21 44.10 -18.78 -8.77
N ALA A 22 43.80 -19.17 -10.01
CA ALA A 22 43.58 -18.15 -11.02
C ALA A 22 42.19 -17.57 -10.73
N ASP A 23 42.18 -16.29 -10.51
CA ASP A 23 40.98 -15.46 -10.37
C ASP A 23 40.02 -15.84 -11.50
N LEU A 24 38.94 -16.53 -11.13
CA LEU A 24 37.85 -16.83 -12.06
C LEU A 24 36.98 -15.57 -12.22
N ASP A 25 37.63 -14.49 -12.61
CA ASP A 25 36.94 -13.32 -13.15
C ASP A 25 36.47 -13.67 -14.57
N VAL A 26 35.52 -14.60 -14.63
CA VAL A 26 34.78 -14.89 -15.85
C VAL A 26 33.80 -13.75 -16.03
N SER A 27 34.26 -12.66 -16.63
CA SER A 27 33.35 -11.64 -17.14
C SER A 27 32.40 -12.35 -18.11
N ASN A 28 31.14 -12.56 -17.68
CA ASN A 28 30.10 -13.06 -18.56
C ASN A 28 29.80 -11.98 -19.60
N SER A 29 30.46 -12.06 -20.75
CA SER A 29 30.30 -11.11 -21.85
C SER A 29 28.86 -11.06 -22.41
N ASN A 30 27.98 -11.97 -21.96
CA ASN A 30 26.55 -12.00 -22.28
C ASN A 30 25.65 -11.49 -21.13
N ALA A 31 26.20 -11.26 -19.92
CA ALA A 31 25.47 -10.49 -18.93
C ALA A 31 25.44 -9.02 -19.37
N PRO A 32 24.30 -8.34 -19.36
CA PRO A 32 24.28 -6.89 -19.53
C PRO A 32 25.13 -6.31 -18.41
N ASP A 33 26.28 -5.76 -18.75
CA ASP A 33 27.08 -4.97 -17.84
C ASP A 33 26.26 -3.73 -17.49
N GLN A 34 25.95 -3.52 -16.21
CA GLN A 34 25.18 -2.37 -15.72
C GLN A 34 25.81 -1.07 -16.24
N SER A 35 27.14 -0.98 -16.26
CA SER A 35 27.85 0.19 -16.77
C SER A 35 27.60 0.43 -18.27
N ARG A 36 27.40 -0.61 -19.05
CA ARG A 36 27.07 -0.50 -20.49
C ARG A 36 25.60 -0.16 -20.72
N ALA A 37 24.70 -0.69 -19.89
CA ALA A 37 23.27 -0.39 -19.95
C ALA A 37 22.99 1.07 -19.57
N LEU A 38 23.74 1.62 -18.60
CA LEU A 38 23.59 2.99 -18.12
C LEU A 38 24.51 4.01 -18.83
N ALA A 39 25.22 3.59 -19.90
CA ALA A 39 26.09 4.48 -20.67
C ALA A 39 25.32 5.36 -21.68
N LYS A 40 24.06 5.01 -21.98
CA LYS A 40 23.26 5.73 -22.96
C LYS A 40 22.18 6.57 -22.28
N PRO A 41 22.06 7.86 -22.63
CA PRO A 41 21.06 8.74 -22.07
C PRO A 41 19.62 8.19 -22.14
N GLU A 42 19.25 7.61 -23.28
CA GLU A 42 17.90 7.09 -23.52
C GLU A 42 17.57 5.89 -22.62
N ASP A 43 18.56 5.04 -22.33
CA ASP A 43 18.40 3.88 -21.46
C ASP A 43 18.23 4.33 -20.00
N VAL A 44 18.96 5.36 -19.57
CA VAL A 44 18.85 5.96 -18.23
C VAL A 44 17.51 6.67 -18.04
N GLU A 45 17.08 7.47 -19.02
CA GLU A 45 15.76 8.11 -18.96
C GLU A 45 14.63 7.07 -18.89
N SER A 46 14.75 5.99 -19.68
CA SER A 46 13.80 4.87 -19.65
C SER A 46 13.80 4.13 -18.31
N LEU A 47 14.96 3.95 -17.68
CA LEU A 47 15.08 3.36 -16.36
C LEU A 47 14.33 4.21 -15.31
N ILE A 48 14.63 5.51 -15.25
CA ILE A 48 14.01 6.44 -14.31
C ILE A 48 12.49 6.48 -14.50
N LYS A 49 12.01 6.60 -15.72
CA LYS A 49 10.60 6.58 -16.08
C LYS A 49 9.90 5.30 -15.58
N SER A 50 10.54 4.13 -15.69
CA SER A 50 9.96 2.83 -15.30
C SER A 50 9.79 2.66 -13.79
N THR A 51 10.46 3.48 -12.97
CA THR A 51 10.44 3.37 -11.51
C THR A 51 9.06 3.59 -10.91
N PHE A 52 8.25 4.47 -11.51
CA PHE A 52 6.87 4.69 -11.05
C PHE A 52 5.99 3.45 -11.23
N LEU A 53 6.10 2.76 -12.37
CA LEU A 53 5.36 1.50 -12.56
C LEU A 53 5.78 0.45 -11.53
N THR A 54 7.07 0.36 -11.22
CA THR A 54 7.58 -0.57 -10.20
C THR A 54 7.01 -0.24 -8.81
N TRP A 55 7.00 1.04 -8.42
CA TRP A 55 6.37 1.50 -7.19
C TRP A 55 4.86 1.22 -7.18
N TRP A 56 4.17 1.50 -8.30
CA TRP A 56 2.75 1.27 -8.47
C TRP A 56 2.38 -0.20 -8.30
N GLN A 57 3.15 -1.09 -8.91
CA GLN A 57 2.96 -2.53 -8.79
C GLN A 57 3.09 -3.00 -7.33
N GLY A 58 4.09 -2.53 -6.60
CA GLY A 58 4.25 -2.82 -5.18
C GLY A 58 3.10 -2.34 -4.32
N THR A 59 2.49 -1.22 -4.70
CA THR A 59 1.44 -0.56 -3.94
C THR A 59 0.04 -1.08 -4.29
N HIS A 60 -0.26 -1.29 -5.57
CA HIS A 60 -1.63 -1.53 -6.06
C HIS A 60 -1.85 -2.89 -6.71
N THR A 61 -0.82 -3.46 -7.37
CA THR A 61 -1.03 -4.59 -8.30
C THR A 61 -0.78 -5.94 -7.63
N THR A 62 0.09 -6.01 -6.64
CA THR A 62 0.42 -7.25 -5.96
C THR A 62 -0.75 -7.77 -5.12
N GLY A 63 -0.82 -9.09 -4.94
CA GLY A 63 -1.81 -9.69 -4.03
C GLY A 63 -1.72 -9.13 -2.62
N GLY A 64 -0.51 -8.77 -2.17
CA GLY A 64 -0.26 -8.12 -0.88
C GLY A 64 -0.93 -6.77 -0.70
N SER A 65 -1.23 -6.05 -1.77
CA SER A 65 -1.93 -4.76 -1.71
C SER A 65 -3.36 -4.86 -1.17
N PHE A 66 -3.95 -6.05 -1.14
CA PHE A 66 -5.27 -6.29 -0.56
C PHE A 66 -5.23 -6.46 0.98
N ASN A 67 -4.09 -6.86 1.52
CA ASN A 67 -3.93 -7.21 2.92
C ASN A 67 -4.19 -6.05 3.91
N PRO A 68 -3.74 -4.81 3.64
CA PRO A 68 -4.07 -3.70 4.53
C PRO A 68 -5.59 -3.47 4.66
N GLY A 69 -6.34 -3.62 3.56
CA GLY A 69 -7.80 -3.49 3.57
C GLY A 69 -8.49 -4.54 4.42
N VAL A 70 -8.03 -5.80 4.40
CA VAL A 70 -8.62 -6.87 5.24
C VAL A 70 -8.16 -6.77 6.70
N MET A 71 -6.95 -6.32 6.97
CA MET A 71 -6.50 -6.03 8.33
C MET A 71 -7.28 -4.86 8.96
N ALA A 72 -7.72 -3.92 8.13
CA ALA A 72 -8.53 -2.77 8.53
C ALA A 72 -10.03 -3.09 8.63
N ASP A 73 -10.48 -4.31 8.30
CA ASP A 73 -11.90 -4.63 8.18
C ASP A 73 -12.67 -3.66 7.25
N ALA A 74 -12.01 -3.15 6.23
CA ALA A 74 -12.66 -2.46 5.12
C ALA A 74 -13.16 -3.47 4.10
N ASN A 75 -12.39 -4.53 3.90
CA ASN A 75 -12.71 -5.67 3.06
C ASN A 75 -12.68 -6.95 3.87
N THR A 76 -13.47 -7.92 3.48
CA THR A 76 -13.48 -9.26 4.06
C THR A 76 -13.30 -10.33 3.01
N SER A 77 -12.66 -11.44 3.38
CA SER A 77 -12.50 -12.60 2.50
C SER A 77 -12.38 -13.88 3.31
N SER A 78 -13.06 -14.91 2.87
CA SER A 78 -12.87 -16.27 3.37
C SER A 78 -11.87 -17.09 2.54
N TRP A 79 -11.33 -16.51 1.45
CA TRP A 79 -10.30 -17.14 0.65
C TRP A 79 -8.94 -17.04 1.33
N GLY A 80 -8.15 -18.13 1.23
CA GLY A 80 -6.78 -18.13 1.71
C GLY A 80 -5.77 -17.45 0.76
N ASN A 81 -6.22 -17.01 -0.44
CA ASN A 81 -5.34 -16.35 -1.39
C ASN A 81 -4.72 -15.10 -0.77
N TYR A 82 -3.42 -14.93 -0.97
CA TYR A 82 -2.65 -13.79 -0.46
C TYR A 82 -2.67 -13.62 1.07
N GLY A 83 -3.11 -14.65 1.81
CA GLY A 83 -3.25 -14.57 3.28
C GLY A 83 -4.47 -13.79 3.75
N MET A 84 -5.40 -13.43 2.87
CA MET A 84 -6.55 -12.58 3.21
C MET A 84 -7.40 -13.15 4.35
N ARG A 85 -7.66 -14.47 4.34
CA ARG A 85 -8.46 -15.11 5.39
C ARG A 85 -7.76 -15.08 6.75
N GLU A 86 -6.47 -15.40 6.77
CA GLU A 86 -5.65 -15.44 7.98
C GLU A 86 -5.52 -14.04 8.60
N LEU A 87 -5.30 -13.02 7.76
CA LEU A 87 -5.16 -11.63 8.20
C LEU A 87 -6.48 -10.98 8.64
N ALA A 88 -7.63 -11.47 8.12
CA ALA A 88 -8.98 -11.01 8.49
C ALA A 88 -9.60 -11.83 9.62
N SER A 89 -8.98 -12.94 10.06
CA SER A 89 -9.57 -13.83 11.06
C SER A 89 -9.88 -13.12 12.38
N GLU A 90 -10.93 -13.54 13.05
CA GLU A 90 -11.22 -13.18 14.43
C GLU A 90 -11.48 -14.48 15.24
N PRO A 91 -10.74 -14.71 16.32
CA PRO A 91 -9.62 -13.90 16.87
C PRO A 91 -8.46 -13.74 15.89
N ARG A 92 -7.74 -12.60 15.97
CA ARG A 92 -6.56 -12.35 15.15
C ARG A 92 -5.41 -13.29 15.50
N ALA A 93 -4.76 -13.81 14.47
CA ALA A 93 -3.47 -14.49 14.59
C ALA A 93 -2.31 -13.51 14.32
N ALA A 94 -1.10 -13.87 14.73
CA ALA A 94 0.10 -13.17 14.30
C ALA A 94 0.27 -13.30 12.78
N ALA A 95 0.82 -12.27 12.13
CA ALA A 95 1.15 -12.34 10.72
C ALA A 95 2.17 -13.46 10.47
N ASN A 96 1.96 -14.28 9.45
CA ASN A 96 2.87 -15.37 9.15
C ASN A 96 4.06 -14.86 8.32
N ASN A 97 5.21 -14.67 8.95
CA ASN A 97 6.43 -14.20 8.31
C ASN A 97 7.39 -15.34 7.91
N SER A 98 6.92 -16.58 7.85
CA SER A 98 7.76 -17.70 7.40
C SER A 98 7.99 -17.64 5.89
N PRO A 99 9.24 -17.71 5.40
CA PRO A 99 9.53 -17.82 3.96
C PRO A 99 8.90 -19.04 3.30
N ALA A 100 8.61 -20.09 4.09
CA ALA A 100 7.94 -21.30 3.64
C ALA A 100 6.40 -21.20 3.59
N TRP A 101 5.83 -20.06 4.00
CA TRP A 101 4.39 -19.86 3.92
C TRP A 101 3.94 -19.69 2.46
N ASN A 102 2.89 -20.39 2.06
CA ASN A 102 2.40 -20.37 0.67
C ASN A 102 2.07 -18.98 0.13
N TYR A 103 1.79 -18.02 1.02
CA TYR A 103 1.46 -16.64 0.67
C TYR A 103 2.52 -15.64 1.13
N ALA A 104 3.74 -16.10 1.45
CA ALA A 104 4.84 -15.22 1.87
C ALA A 104 5.07 -14.07 0.87
N TYR A 105 4.97 -14.37 -0.42
CA TYR A 105 5.10 -13.37 -1.48
C TYR A 105 4.13 -12.19 -1.35
N ALA A 106 2.98 -12.36 -0.70
CA ALA A 106 2.03 -11.28 -0.50
C ALA A 106 2.53 -10.21 0.50
N LEU A 107 3.44 -10.60 1.40
CA LEU A 107 4.12 -9.69 2.33
C LEU A 107 5.47 -9.22 1.79
N GLU A 108 6.10 -10.00 0.92
CA GLU A 108 7.43 -9.76 0.33
C GLU A 108 7.37 -8.80 -0.86
N GLN A 109 6.40 -8.95 -1.75
CA GLN A 109 6.32 -8.20 -3.00
C GLN A 109 6.32 -6.67 -2.80
N PRO A 110 5.57 -6.07 -1.86
CA PRO A 110 5.65 -4.64 -1.61
C PRO A 110 7.07 -4.20 -1.25
N TRP A 111 7.75 -4.94 -0.35
CA TRP A 111 9.14 -4.68 0.05
C TRP A 111 10.07 -4.64 -1.17
N TYR A 112 10.11 -5.72 -1.94
CA TYR A 112 11.02 -5.81 -3.09
C TYR A 112 10.68 -4.84 -4.21
N SER A 113 9.40 -4.53 -4.42
CA SER A 113 9.00 -3.54 -5.45
C SER A 113 9.42 -2.13 -5.05
N TRP A 114 9.22 -1.72 -3.80
CA TRP A 114 9.60 -0.38 -3.37
C TRP A 114 11.13 -0.22 -3.34
N TYR A 115 11.87 -1.21 -2.84
CA TYR A 115 13.34 -1.17 -2.91
C TYR A 115 13.87 -1.29 -4.35
N GLY A 116 13.19 -2.02 -5.21
CA GLY A 116 13.51 -2.07 -6.63
C GLY A 116 13.35 -0.71 -7.31
N ALA A 117 12.28 0.02 -6.98
CA ALA A 117 12.08 1.39 -7.46
C ALA A 117 13.16 2.35 -6.94
N ILE A 118 13.53 2.26 -5.65
CA ILE A 118 14.60 3.04 -5.04
C ILE A 118 15.94 2.75 -5.72
N SER A 119 16.29 1.48 -5.91
CA SER A 119 17.56 1.08 -6.54
C SER A 119 17.67 1.61 -7.98
N ALA A 120 16.60 1.43 -8.77
CA ALA A 120 16.59 1.91 -10.15
C ALA A 120 16.64 3.44 -10.24
N ALA A 121 15.96 4.16 -9.34
CA ALA A 121 16.05 5.62 -9.26
C ALA A 121 17.47 6.07 -8.92
N LYS A 122 18.12 5.45 -7.92
CA LYS A 122 19.49 5.76 -7.53
C LYS A 122 20.50 5.46 -8.64
N ASP A 123 20.35 4.32 -9.34
CA ASP A 123 21.20 3.98 -10.48
C ASP A 123 21.09 5.04 -11.58
N GLY A 124 19.88 5.51 -11.87
CA GLY A 124 19.64 6.61 -12.81
C GLY A 124 20.30 7.92 -12.38
N LEU A 125 20.14 8.32 -11.10
CA LEU A 125 20.79 9.50 -10.54
C LEU A 125 22.32 9.42 -10.65
N SER A 126 22.89 8.28 -10.29
CA SER A 126 24.34 8.04 -10.36
C SER A 126 24.87 8.11 -11.80
N ALA A 127 24.11 7.60 -12.78
CA ALA A 127 24.45 7.68 -14.19
C ALA A 127 24.44 9.12 -14.71
N ILE A 128 23.40 9.90 -14.37
CA ILE A 128 23.31 11.32 -14.72
C ILE A 128 24.49 12.09 -14.12
N ALA A 129 24.77 11.91 -12.82
CA ALA A 129 25.86 12.59 -12.14
C ALA A 129 27.22 12.27 -12.76
N SER A 130 27.47 11.00 -13.09
CA SER A 130 28.71 10.56 -13.75
C SER A 130 28.83 11.07 -15.19
N GLY A 131 27.73 11.20 -15.90
CA GLY A 131 27.71 11.65 -17.30
C GLY A 131 27.79 13.16 -17.47
N GLN A 132 27.59 13.95 -16.42
CA GLN A 132 27.67 15.42 -16.43
C GLN A 132 29.10 15.96 -16.35
N GLU A 133 30.11 15.17 -16.67
CA GLU A 133 31.50 15.60 -16.69
C GLU A 133 31.72 16.82 -17.61
N GLY A 134 32.42 17.84 -17.09
CA GLY A 134 32.69 19.07 -17.81
C GLY A 134 31.52 20.04 -17.95
N GLY A 135 30.44 19.87 -17.15
CA GLY A 135 29.31 20.79 -17.12
C GLY A 135 28.35 20.66 -18.30
N LYS A 136 28.39 19.54 -19.00
CA LYS A 136 27.45 19.19 -20.08
C LYS A 136 26.29 18.39 -19.50
N SER A 137 25.10 18.54 -20.09
CA SER A 137 23.97 17.66 -19.78
C SER A 137 24.29 16.23 -20.20
N PHE A 138 23.84 15.27 -19.38
CA PHE A 138 23.93 13.85 -19.72
C PHE A 138 22.77 13.41 -20.62
N LEU A 139 21.54 13.82 -20.28
CA LEU A 139 20.36 13.60 -21.12
C LEU A 139 20.32 14.60 -22.28
N ALA A 140 19.19 14.74 -22.92
CA ALA A 140 19.03 15.59 -24.10
C ALA A 140 19.47 17.06 -23.87
N ASP A 141 19.19 17.59 -22.68
CA ASP A 141 19.52 18.95 -22.25
C ASP A 141 19.46 19.10 -20.73
N ALA A 142 19.75 20.28 -20.22
CA ALA A 142 19.74 20.57 -18.77
C ALA A 142 18.34 20.48 -18.15
N GLU A 143 17.29 20.72 -18.91
CA GLU A 143 15.92 20.58 -18.44
C GLU A 143 15.56 19.10 -18.28
N ALA A 144 15.97 18.24 -19.21
CA ALA A 144 15.81 16.80 -19.15
C ALA A 144 16.54 16.20 -17.93
N ASP A 145 17.80 16.61 -17.69
CA ASP A 145 18.56 16.20 -16.50
C ASP A 145 17.83 16.62 -15.21
N THR A 146 17.38 17.86 -15.14
CA THR A 146 16.67 18.41 -13.97
C THR A 146 15.38 17.64 -13.71
N ARG A 147 14.58 17.43 -14.73
CA ARG A 147 13.34 16.67 -14.68
C ARG A 147 13.56 15.24 -14.18
N ALA A 148 14.55 14.56 -14.74
CA ALA A 148 14.85 13.18 -14.40
C ALA A 148 15.33 13.05 -12.94
N LYS A 149 16.16 13.97 -12.46
CA LYS A 149 16.64 13.99 -11.07
C LYS A 149 15.49 14.19 -10.10
N ILE A 150 14.67 15.23 -10.29
CA ILE A 150 13.54 15.53 -9.42
C ILE A 150 12.55 14.37 -9.37
N PHE A 151 12.31 13.72 -10.52
CA PHE A 151 11.41 12.58 -10.57
C PHE A 151 11.97 11.35 -9.86
N ALA A 152 13.26 11.05 -10.04
CA ALA A 152 13.92 9.95 -9.34
C ALA A 152 13.87 10.15 -7.82
N ASP A 153 14.14 11.36 -7.32
CA ASP A 153 14.02 11.70 -5.90
C ASP A 153 12.58 11.60 -5.40
N PHE A 154 11.60 12.01 -6.20
CA PHE A 154 10.19 11.80 -5.88
C PHE A 154 9.87 10.31 -5.66
N ILE A 155 10.32 9.43 -6.58
CA ILE A 155 10.12 7.98 -6.45
C ILE A 155 10.85 7.43 -5.22
N MET A 156 12.07 7.88 -4.94
CA MET A 156 12.80 7.47 -3.74
C MET A 156 12.07 7.90 -2.47
N GLY A 157 11.56 9.12 -2.43
CA GLY A 157 10.79 9.64 -1.30
C GLY A 157 9.50 8.85 -1.04
N ILE A 158 8.68 8.63 -2.07
CA ILE A 158 7.43 7.87 -1.90
C ILE A 158 7.67 6.40 -1.60
N SER A 159 8.76 5.81 -2.10
CA SER A 159 9.10 4.40 -1.85
C SER A 159 9.59 4.17 -0.41
N ASN A 160 10.55 4.99 0.07
CA ASN A 160 10.99 4.97 1.47
C ASN A 160 9.80 5.20 2.42
N GLY A 161 8.91 6.13 2.08
CA GLY A 161 7.69 6.41 2.85
C GLY A 161 6.75 5.21 2.93
N MET A 162 6.57 4.45 1.85
CA MET A 162 5.74 3.24 1.86
C MET A 162 6.35 2.12 2.69
N VAL A 163 7.67 1.93 2.66
CA VAL A 163 8.35 0.99 3.57
C VAL A 163 8.08 1.40 5.01
N ALA A 164 8.25 2.68 5.33
CA ALA A 164 8.00 3.21 6.67
C ALA A 164 6.54 3.13 7.10
N ILE A 165 5.57 3.17 6.20
CA ILE A 165 4.14 2.99 6.49
C ILE A 165 3.82 1.56 6.93
N TYR A 166 4.48 0.57 6.37
CA TYR A 166 4.02 -0.81 6.45
C TYR A 166 4.90 -1.70 7.33
N TYR A 167 6.24 -1.53 7.26
CA TYR A 167 7.19 -2.35 8.02
C TYR A 167 7.67 -1.64 9.29
N ASP A 168 8.20 -2.40 10.24
CA ASP A 168 8.70 -1.91 11.53
C ASP A 168 10.02 -1.13 11.38
N LYS A 169 10.80 -1.49 10.38
CA LYS A 169 12.10 -0.87 10.04
C LYS A 169 12.45 -1.19 8.59
N GLY A 170 13.41 -0.46 8.06
CA GLY A 170 13.92 -0.66 6.70
C GLY A 170 15.24 0.05 6.48
N PHE A 171 15.74 0.00 5.26
CA PHE A 171 16.95 0.71 4.84
C PHE A 171 16.56 2.09 4.31
N LEU A 172 17.07 3.13 4.92
CA LEU A 172 16.92 4.47 4.37
C LEU A 172 17.95 4.66 3.26
N ILE A 173 17.47 4.65 2.03
CA ILE A 173 18.31 4.85 0.83
C ILE A 173 18.03 6.23 0.25
N THR A 174 19.07 7.03 0.10
CA THR A 174 19.06 8.36 -0.49
C THR A 174 20.02 8.43 -1.68
N GLU A 175 20.07 9.55 -2.38
CA GLU A 175 21.05 9.78 -3.44
C GLU A 175 22.48 9.58 -2.94
N GLU A 176 22.80 10.01 -1.71
CA GLU A 176 24.13 9.95 -1.12
C GLU A 176 24.49 8.59 -0.53
N THR A 177 23.58 7.63 -0.50
CA THR A 177 23.84 6.29 0.08
C THR A 177 24.96 5.59 -0.68
N ASP A 178 26.03 5.24 0.03
CA ASP A 178 27.20 4.55 -0.52
C ASP A 178 27.04 3.03 -0.34
N PHE A 179 26.68 2.32 -1.38
CA PHE A 179 26.53 0.87 -1.37
C PHE A 179 27.84 0.08 -1.22
N SER A 180 29.01 0.75 -1.24
CA SER A 180 30.27 0.10 -0.89
C SER A 180 30.44 -0.10 0.62
N LYS A 181 29.60 0.54 1.43
CA LYS A 181 29.59 0.46 2.89
C LYS A 181 28.42 -0.40 3.37
N GLU A 182 28.54 -0.91 4.58
CA GLU A 182 27.44 -1.59 5.24
C GLU A 182 26.27 -0.61 5.48
N ILE A 183 25.07 -1.01 5.06
CA ILE A 183 23.84 -0.26 5.26
C ILE A 183 23.03 -0.96 6.34
N THR A 184 22.74 -0.27 7.42
CA THR A 184 21.93 -0.77 8.52
C THR A 184 20.47 -0.35 8.39
N THR A 185 19.56 -1.15 8.92
CA THR A 185 18.15 -0.78 9.01
C THR A 185 17.93 0.28 10.06
N VAL A 186 17.01 1.21 9.79
CA VAL A 186 16.53 2.21 10.76
C VAL A 186 15.05 1.93 11.10
N PRO A 187 14.57 2.33 12.28
CA PRO A 187 13.16 2.20 12.64
C PRO A 187 12.25 3.01 11.72
N TYR A 188 10.96 2.64 11.68
CA TYR A 188 9.97 3.23 10.76
C TYR A 188 9.81 4.74 10.88
N ASP A 189 9.95 5.31 12.06
CA ASP A 189 9.84 6.74 12.32
C ASP A 189 11.04 7.52 11.76
N GLU A 190 12.26 7.00 11.92
CA GLU A 190 13.47 7.55 11.31
C GLU A 190 13.44 7.41 9.78
N LEU A 191 13.00 6.24 9.29
CA LEU A 191 12.82 6.00 7.85
C LEU A 191 11.81 6.99 7.24
N MET A 192 10.69 7.24 7.94
CA MET A 192 9.69 8.23 7.52
C MET A 192 10.23 9.65 7.53
N ALA A 193 11.02 10.01 8.54
CA ALA A 193 11.64 11.33 8.59
C ALA A 193 12.57 11.55 7.37
N GLY A 194 13.36 10.55 7.02
CA GLY A 194 14.19 10.57 5.82
C GLY A 194 13.37 10.68 4.52
N ALA A 195 12.30 9.90 4.39
CA ALA A 195 11.40 9.97 3.25
C ALA A 195 10.74 11.36 3.08
N ILE A 196 10.32 11.97 4.18
CA ILE A 196 9.75 13.32 4.17
C ILE A 196 10.82 14.35 3.79
N ALA A 197 12.04 14.24 4.30
CA ALA A 197 13.13 15.15 3.92
C ALA A 197 13.42 15.11 2.41
N ILE A 198 13.42 13.91 1.80
CA ILE A 198 13.54 13.78 0.34
C ILE A 198 12.37 14.48 -0.36
N LEU A 199 11.12 14.25 0.08
CA LEU A 199 9.95 14.86 -0.55
C LEU A 199 9.89 16.37 -0.36
N ASP A 200 10.35 16.92 0.78
CA ASP A 200 10.45 18.36 1.00
C ASP A 200 11.48 19.00 0.05
N GLN A 201 12.59 18.31 -0.24
CA GLN A 201 13.53 18.76 -1.26
C GLN A 201 12.89 18.72 -2.66
N VAL A 202 12.19 17.63 -3.01
CA VAL A 202 11.42 17.53 -4.26
C VAL A 202 10.43 18.69 -4.42
N ILE A 203 9.70 19.05 -3.38
CA ILE A 203 8.75 20.18 -3.40
C ILE A 203 9.48 21.49 -3.70
N SER A 204 10.63 21.71 -3.06
CA SER A 204 11.47 22.89 -3.29
C SER A 204 11.95 22.97 -4.74
N ASP A 205 12.49 21.86 -5.26
CA ASP A 205 13.04 21.78 -6.61
C ASP A 205 11.95 21.86 -7.68
N CYS A 206 10.79 21.26 -7.43
CA CYS A 206 9.59 21.44 -8.26
C CYS A 206 9.13 22.89 -8.31
N SER A 207 9.16 23.60 -7.19
CA SER A 207 8.80 25.03 -7.15
C SER A 207 9.77 25.89 -7.96
N ALA A 208 11.07 25.60 -7.87
CA ALA A 208 12.10 26.30 -8.65
C ALA A 208 12.02 26.04 -10.16
N ASN A 209 11.46 24.90 -10.57
CA ASN A 209 11.36 24.42 -11.94
C ASN A 209 9.88 24.20 -12.38
N ALA A 210 8.94 24.96 -11.84
CA ALA A 210 7.51 24.67 -11.93
C ALA A 210 6.95 24.60 -13.36
N ALA A 211 7.56 25.30 -14.33
CA ALA A 211 7.12 25.32 -15.72
C ALA A 211 7.63 24.15 -16.56
N VAL A 212 8.60 23.38 -16.06
CA VAL A 212 9.16 22.24 -16.78
C VAL A 212 8.10 21.15 -16.96
N SER A 213 7.90 20.70 -18.18
CA SER A 213 6.92 19.67 -18.52
C SER A 213 7.37 18.31 -18.04
N LEU A 214 6.45 17.53 -17.45
CA LEU A 214 6.62 16.12 -17.14
C LEU A 214 5.95 15.28 -18.24
N PRO A 215 6.67 14.38 -18.93
CA PRO A 215 6.05 13.54 -19.95
C PRO A 215 4.92 12.67 -19.37
N GLU A 216 3.85 12.52 -20.13
CA GLU A 216 2.65 11.78 -19.71
C GLU A 216 2.96 10.37 -19.22
N ASP A 217 3.85 9.68 -19.92
CA ASP A 217 4.20 8.27 -19.68
C ASP A 217 5.10 8.04 -18.45
N TRP A 218 5.44 9.11 -17.69
CA TRP A 218 6.19 8.98 -16.44
C TRP A 218 5.26 8.69 -15.23
N LEU A 219 4.08 9.30 -15.21
CA LEU A 219 3.04 9.07 -14.19
C LEU A 219 1.72 8.56 -14.78
N GLN A 220 1.65 8.35 -16.10
CA GLN A 220 0.40 8.07 -16.81
C GLN A 220 -0.67 9.16 -16.56
N ILE A 221 -0.24 10.41 -16.51
CA ILE A 221 -1.11 11.57 -16.33
C ILE A 221 -0.72 12.64 -17.35
N ALA A 222 -1.67 13.02 -18.20
CA ALA A 222 -1.43 14.00 -19.26
C ALA A 222 -1.24 15.43 -18.72
N ASN A 223 -0.42 16.21 -19.42
CA ASN A 223 -0.24 17.65 -19.21
C ASN A 223 0.27 18.07 -17.82
N LEU A 224 1.06 17.23 -17.15
CA LEU A 224 1.70 17.61 -15.90
C LEU A 224 2.96 18.46 -16.12
N THR A 225 3.22 19.30 -15.12
CA THR A 225 4.49 20.01 -14.95
C THR A 225 5.17 19.58 -13.65
N LEU A 226 6.43 19.98 -13.45
CA LEU A 226 7.09 19.79 -12.15
C LEU A 226 6.35 20.55 -11.03
N GLY A 227 5.74 21.69 -11.32
CA GLY A 227 4.87 22.37 -10.36
C GLY A 227 3.68 21.53 -9.89
N ASP A 228 3.11 20.71 -10.78
CA ASP A 228 2.02 19.78 -10.42
C ASP A 228 2.57 18.55 -9.67
N LEU A 229 3.75 18.06 -10.04
CA LEU A 229 4.45 17.02 -9.28
C LEU A 229 4.72 17.48 -7.83
N GLY A 230 5.12 18.74 -7.63
CA GLY A 230 5.30 19.31 -6.30
C GLY A 230 4.02 19.30 -5.46
N LYS A 231 2.86 19.59 -6.07
CA LYS A 231 1.55 19.46 -5.38
C LYS A 231 1.23 18.01 -5.03
N ILE A 232 1.53 17.06 -5.92
CA ILE A 232 1.39 15.63 -5.63
C ILE A 232 2.32 15.23 -4.48
N ALA A 233 3.56 15.70 -4.45
CA ALA A 233 4.49 15.46 -3.35
C ALA A 233 3.95 16.00 -2.00
N HIS A 234 3.35 17.19 -1.98
CA HIS A 234 2.63 17.69 -0.80
C HIS A 234 1.55 16.71 -0.31
N SER A 235 0.81 16.09 -1.21
CA SER A 235 -0.23 15.11 -0.86
C SER A 235 0.37 13.87 -0.19
N PHE A 236 1.50 13.36 -0.69
CA PHE A 236 2.22 12.26 -0.06
C PHE A 236 2.76 12.63 1.31
N VAL A 237 3.35 13.82 1.49
CA VAL A 237 3.83 14.28 2.80
C VAL A 237 2.69 14.34 3.81
N ALA A 238 1.52 14.89 3.43
CA ALA A 238 0.35 14.92 4.31
C ALA A 238 -0.12 13.53 4.70
N ARG A 239 -0.24 12.61 3.74
CA ARG A 239 -0.61 11.21 3.95
C ARG A 239 0.38 10.51 4.87
N PHE A 240 1.68 10.66 4.63
CA PHE A 240 2.73 9.98 5.37
C PHE A 240 2.84 10.46 6.81
N LYS A 241 2.84 11.77 7.04
CA LYS A 241 2.85 12.34 8.40
C LYS A 241 1.65 11.86 9.23
N ALA A 242 0.47 11.76 8.64
CA ALA A 242 -0.71 11.23 9.31
C ALA A 242 -0.67 9.71 9.47
N GLY A 243 -0.19 8.99 8.44
CA GLY A 243 -0.29 7.55 8.34
C GLY A 243 0.81 6.77 9.06
N VAL A 244 1.97 7.36 9.37
CA VAL A 244 3.10 6.66 9.97
C VAL A 244 2.81 6.17 11.40
N ALA A 245 1.93 6.83 12.12
CA ALA A 245 1.58 6.52 13.51
C ALA A 245 1.11 5.08 13.69
N ARG A 246 1.65 4.38 14.69
CA ARG A 246 1.30 3.00 15.05
C ARG A 246 0.23 2.92 16.13
N THR A 247 0.05 4.00 16.85
CA THR A 247 -0.85 4.10 18.01
C THR A 247 -1.67 5.38 17.97
N ARG A 248 -2.74 5.40 18.75
CA ARG A 248 -3.56 6.60 18.97
C ARG A 248 -2.73 7.75 19.57
N GLN A 249 -1.80 7.41 20.45
CA GLN A 249 -0.91 8.40 21.09
C GLN A 249 0.01 9.05 20.04
N GLU A 250 0.68 8.26 19.22
CA GLU A 250 1.56 8.76 18.16
C GLU A 250 0.80 9.63 17.17
N ARG A 251 -0.39 9.17 16.69
CA ARG A 251 -1.22 9.97 15.79
C ARG A 251 -1.70 11.27 16.45
N GLY A 252 -2.00 11.21 17.75
CA GLY A 252 -2.34 12.40 18.53
C GLY A 252 -1.21 13.42 18.64
N ALA A 253 0.04 12.96 18.68
CA ALA A 253 1.24 13.77 18.77
C ALA A 253 1.78 14.24 17.40
N ALA A 254 1.22 13.79 16.29
CA ALA A 254 1.65 14.22 14.96
C ALA A 254 1.47 15.73 14.76
N ASP A 255 2.30 16.32 13.92
CA ASP A 255 2.22 17.75 13.57
C ASP A 255 1.03 18.01 12.61
N TRP A 256 -0.16 18.13 13.20
CA TRP A 256 -1.40 18.36 12.47
C TRP A 256 -1.47 19.72 11.78
N ALA A 257 -0.69 20.70 12.23
CA ALA A 257 -0.58 21.98 11.53
C ALA A 257 0.17 21.81 10.21
N SER A 258 1.28 21.09 10.22
CA SER A 258 2.03 20.72 9.01
C SER A 258 1.20 19.82 8.09
N ILE A 259 0.51 18.79 8.62
CA ILE A 259 -0.36 17.91 7.83
C ILE A 259 -1.43 18.73 7.11
N LYS A 260 -2.12 19.64 7.81
CA LYS A 260 -3.13 20.54 7.23
C LYS A 260 -2.53 21.41 6.13
N SER A 261 -1.35 21.99 6.38
CA SER A 261 -0.65 22.84 5.40
C SER A 261 -0.33 22.06 4.12
N HIS A 262 0.26 20.89 4.24
CA HIS A 262 0.56 20.06 3.07
C HIS A 262 -0.71 19.57 2.37
N ALA A 263 -1.72 19.11 3.09
CA ALA A 263 -2.99 18.69 2.50
C ALA A 263 -3.70 19.82 1.73
N SER A 264 -3.59 21.07 2.21
CA SER A 264 -4.19 22.22 1.53
C SER A 264 -3.45 22.65 0.25
N GLN A 265 -2.17 22.31 0.13
CA GLN A 265 -1.33 22.56 -1.04
C GLN A 265 -1.25 21.34 -1.98
N GLY A 266 -1.77 20.21 -1.53
CA GLY A 266 -1.77 18.96 -2.25
C GLY A 266 -2.73 18.94 -3.45
N ALA A 267 -2.48 18.00 -4.35
CA ALA A 267 -3.33 17.70 -5.50
C ALA A 267 -3.66 16.20 -5.55
N PRO A 268 -4.83 15.83 -6.12
CA PRO A 268 -5.13 14.44 -6.45
C PRO A 268 -4.12 13.84 -7.41
N MET A 269 -3.91 12.51 -7.29
CA MET A 269 -3.12 11.73 -8.23
C MET A 269 -3.98 10.59 -8.78
N ALA A 270 -4.14 10.54 -10.10
CA ALA A 270 -4.97 9.55 -10.77
C ALA A 270 -4.32 9.11 -12.09
N PRO A 271 -3.32 8.21 -12.04
CA PRO A 271 -2.75 7.62 -13.24
C PRO A 271 -3.81 6.97 -14.12
N ALA A 272 -3.67 7.08 -15.44
CA ALA A 272 -4.58 6.44 -16.38
C ALA A 272 -4.08 5.03 -16.72
N GLY A 273 -4.88 4.01 -16.44
CA GLY A 273 -4.64 2.66 -16.93
C GLY A 273 -4.77 2.62 -18.46
N ASP A 274 -3.97 1.77 -19.09
CA ASP A 274 -3.87 1.57 -20.54
C ASP A 274 -4.57 0.30 -21.03
N GLY A 275 -5.29 -0.39 -20.16
CA GLY A 275 -5.90 -1.69 -20.42
C GLY A 275 -5.07 -2.86 -19.92
N ASP A 276 -3.84 -2.64 -19.47
CA ASP A 276 -3.06 -3.64 -18.79
C ASP A 276 -3.55 -3.78 -17.34
N TYR A 277 -3.97 -4.99 -16.97
CA TYR A 277 -4.49 -5.27 -15.64
C TYR A 277 -3.45 -5.06 -14.51
N TRP A 278 -2.16 -4.96 -14.83
CA TRP A 278 -1.09 -4.67 -13.87
C TRP A 278 -1.27 -3.34 -13.17
N TRP A 279 -1.95 -2.39 -13.80
CA TRP A 279 -2.24 -1.09 -13.19
C TRP A 279 -3.36 -1.13 -12.15
N THR A 280 -4.23 -2.17 -12.17
CA THR A 280 -5.53 -2.12 -11.48
C THR A 280 -5.90 -3.36 -10.69
N ARG A 281 -4.94 -4.23 -10.41
CA ARG A 281 -5.22 -5.57 -9.87
C ARG A 281 -6.06 -5.56 -8.58
N THR A 282 -5.80 -4.61 -7.67
CA THR A 282 -6.57 -4.51 -6.43
C THR A 282 -8.03 -4.17 -6.70
N GLN A 283 -8.29 -3.18 -7.53
CA GLN A 283 -9.63 -2.77 -7.92
C GLN A 283 -10.31 -3.86 -8.75
N TYR A 284 -9.55 -4.54 -9.63
CA TYR A 284 -10.05 -5.66 -10.39
C TYR A 284 -10.60 -6.77 -9.50
N TYR A 285 -9.84 -7.24 -8.51
CA TYR A 285 -10.29 -8.32 -7.64
C TYR A 285 -11.48 -7.95 -6.77
N THR A 286 -11.60 -6.73 -6.35
CA THR A 286 -12.71 -6.27 -5.52
C THR A 286 -13.92 -5.84 -6.34
N GLY A 287 -13.72 -5.18 -7.48
CA GLY A 287 -14.79 -4.68 -8.32
C GLY A 287 -15.41 -5.74 -9.25
N VAL A 288 -14.67 -6.79 -9.60
CA VAL A 288 -15.11 -7.80 -10.58
C VAL A 288 -15.31 -9.17 -9.94
N SER A 289 -14.38 -9.63 -9.12
CA SER A 289 -14.43 -10.96 -8.53
C SER A 289 -15.10 -10.95 -7.15
N ALA A 290 -16.43 -10.95 -7.13
CA ALA A 290 -17.23 -10.98 -5.91
C ALA A 290 -16.96 -12.17 -4.98
N SER A 291 -16.28 -13.21 -5.47
CA SER A 291 -15.94 -14.40 -4.68
C SER A 291 -14.68 -14.26 -3.86
N TRP A 292 -13.85 -13.24 -4.08
CA TRP A 292 -12.55 -13.10 -3.44
C TRP A 292 -12.56 -12.12 -2.27
N GLY A 293 -13.19 -10.98 -2.42
CA GLY A 293 -13.31 -9.97 -1.39
C GLY A 293 -14.63 -9.24 -1.49
N ARG A 294 -15.11 -8.80 -0.35
CA ARG A 294 -16.35 -8.04 -0.22
C ARG A 294 -16.13 -6.87 0.72
N SER A 295 -17.05 -5.93 0.74
CA SER A 295 -17.06 -4.90 1.77
C SER A 295 -17.33 -5.54 3.13
N ASP A 296 -16.59 -5.14 4.17
CA ASP A 296 -16.86 -5.62 5.52
C ASP A 296 -17.99 -4.83 6.17
N TYR A 297 -18.79 -5.49 7.03
CA TYR A 297 -19.81 -4.80 7.82
C TYR A 297 -19.23 -3.80 8.81
N LYS A 298 -17.98 -3.96 9.26
CA LYS A 298 -17.32 -2.96 10.10
C LYS A 298 -17.02 -1.67 9.36
N MET A 299 -16.99 -1.70 8.00
CA MET A 299 -16.92 -0.50 7.18
C MET A 299 -18.31 0.08 6.93
N LEU A 300 -19.27 -0.75 6.52
CA LEU A 300 -20.59 -0.29 6.08
C LEU A 300 -21.60 -0.14 7.23
N GLY A 301 -21.51 -1.03 8.22
CA GLY A 301 -22.48 -1.15 9.30
C GLY A 301 -22.71 0.09 10.17
N PRO A 302 -21.71 0.99 10.34
CA PRO A 302 -21.98 2.29 10.98
C PRO A 302 -23.09 3.13 10.34
N ALA A 303 -23.52 2.79 9.11
CA ALA A 303 -24.65 3.42 8.43
C ALA A 303 -25.96 2.62 8.52
N ASP A 304 -25.98 1.48 9.21
CA ASP A 304 -27.18 0.66 9.37
C ASP A 304 -28.13 1.24 10.41
N LYS A 305 -29.36 1.57 9.98
CA LYS A 305 -30.43 2.09 10.84
C LYS A 305 -31.18 1.00 11.58
N SER A 306 -31.03 -0.26 11.15
CA SER A 306 -31.62 -1.41 11.80
C SER A 306 -30.79 -1.86 13.01
N THR A 307 -31.26 -2.89 13.71
CA THR A 307 -30.43 -3.57 14.73
C THR A 307 -29.47 -4.60 14.15
N GLY A 308 -29.42 -4.74 12.81
CA GLY A 308 -28.64 -5.76 12.12
C GLY A 308 -27.15 -5.68 12.44
N TYR A 309 -26.58 -4.49 12.35
CA TYR A 309 -25.15 -4.30 12.64
C TYR A 309 -24.81 -4.54 14.12
N THR A 310 -25.62 -4.03 15.04
CA THR A 310 -25.40 -4.25 16.47
C THR A 310 -25.50 -5.73 16.82
N ASN A 311 -26.48 -6.44 16.26
CA ASN A 311 -26.65 -7.88 16.47
C ASN A 311 -25.49 -8.68 15.86
N TRP A 312 -24.98 -8.23 14.69
CA TRP A 312 -23.84 -8.86 14.03
C TRP A 312 -22.55 -8.66 14.83
N LEU A 313 -22.32 -7.48 15.40
CA LEU A 313 -21.19 -7.23 16.29
C LEU A 313 -21.28 -8.10 17.55
N GLY A 314 -22.47 -8.18 18.15
CA GLY A 314 -22.74 -8.90 19.39
C GLY A 314 -21.88 -8.42 20.55
N ASP A 315 -21.53 -9.33 21.44
CA ASP A 315 -20.67 -9.07 22.61
C ASP A 315 -19.17 -9.22 22.31
N GLY A 316 -18.81 -9.55 21.06
CA GLY A 316 -17.43 -9.77 20.64
C GLY A 316 -16.80 -11.08 21.14
N SER A 317 -17.58 -11.96 21.76
CA SER A 317 -17.11 -13.30 22.15
C SER A 317 -16.83 -14.18 20.93
N ASP A 318 -15.96 -15.17 21.08
CA ASP A 318 -15.65 -16.13 20.02
C ASP A 318 -16.89 -16.84 19.49
N ALA A 319 -17.86 -17.13 20.38
CA ALA A 319 -19.12 -17.75 20.00
C ALA A 319 -19.98 -16.83 19.14
N THR A 320 -20.07 -15.55 19.50
CA THR A 320 -20.76 -14.53 18.69
C THR A 320 -20.10 -14.33 17.34
N ILE A 321 -18.78 -14.22 17.31
CA ILE A 321 -17.99 -14.06 16.06
C ILE A 321 -18.21 -15.27 15.14
N ALA A 322 -18.13 -16.48 15.66
CA ALA A 322 -18.36 -17.71 14.89
C ALA A 322 -19.83 -17.84 14.40
N GLY A 323 -20.77 -17.23 15.12
CA GLY A 323 -22.20 -17.22 14.78
C GLY A 323 -22.64 -16.13 13.80
N ARG A 324 -21.75 -15.20 13.40
CA ARG A 324 -22.07 -14.10 12.49
C ARG A 324 -22.61 -14.60 11.15
N LYS A 325 -23.67 -13.96 10.68
CA LYS A 325 -24.30 -14.27 9.40
C LYS A 325 -24.48 -13.00 8.60
N ALA A 326 -24.33 -13.11 7.28
CA ALA A 326 -24.60 -11.99 6.37
C ALA A 326 -26.10 -11.60 6.44
N TYR A 327 -26.36 -10.31 6.36
CA TYR A 327 -27.69 -9.71 6.38
C TYR A 327 -27.78 -8.51 5.45
N SER A 328 -28.97 -8.07 5.09
CA SER A 328 -29.19 -6.84 4.32
C SER A 328 -29.39 -5.68 5.29
N MET A 329 -28.65 -4.60 5.08
CA MET A 329 -28.70 -3.38 5.89
C MET A 329 -29.89 -2.50 5.50
N GLU A 330 -30.35 -1.70 6.44
CA GLU A 330 -31.24 -0.57 6.20
C GLU A 330 -30.46 0.73 6.35
N THR A 331 -30.24 1.45 5.25
CA THR A 331 -29.43 2.68 5.28
C THR A 331 -29.92 3.71 4.29
N ASP A 332 -29.76 5.00 4.64
CA ASP A 332 -29.99 6.13 3.75
C ASP A 332 -28.73 6.53 2.97
N ASP A 333 -27.58 5.88 3.24
CA ASP A 333 -26.34 6.22 2.54
C ASP A 333 -26.40 5.78 1.08
N ALA A 334 -26.53 6.74 0.19
CA ALA A 334 -26.61 6.53 -1.26
C ALA A 334 -25.37 5.85 -1.85
N ARG A 335 -24.25 5.80 -1.12
CA ARG A 335 -23.04 5.05 -1.52
C ARG A 335 -23.22 3.55 -1.36
N ILE A 336 -24.06 3.11 -0.41
CA ILE A 336 -24.30 1.70 -0.10
C ILE A 336 -25.53 1.18 -0.84
N THR A 337 -26.63 1.94 -0.84
CA THR A 337 -27.89 1.56 -1.45
C THR A 337 -28.44 2.67 -2.33
N GLY A 338 -28.92 2.30 -3.50
CA GLY A 338 -29.69 3.21 -4.35
C GLY A 338 -31.17 3.27 -3.92
N PRO A 339 -31.99 4.02 -4.64
CA PRO A 339 -33.42 4.09 -4.40
C PRO A 339 -34.08 2.70 -4.56
N LEU A 340 -35.27 2.54 -3.97
CA LEU A 340 -36.07 1.35 -4.21
C LEU A 340 -36.52 1.28 -5.68
N ASP A 341 -36.48 0.08 -6.24
CA ASP A 341 -37.08 -0.20 -7.56
C ASP A 341 -38.61 -0.36 -7.49
N ALA A 342 -39.23 -0.68 -8.62
CA ALA A 342 -40.67 -0.86 -8.71
C ALA A 342 -41.22 -2.01 -7.84
N ASP A 343 -40.36 -2.96 -7.50
CA ASP A 343 -40.69 -4.12 -6.63
C ASP A 343 -40.36 -3.85 -5.16
N GLY A 344 -39.93 -2.64 -4.82
CA GLY A 344 -39.55 -2.24 -3.47
C GLY A 344 -38.19 -2.80 -3.01
N LEU A 345 -37.33 -3.24 -3.93
CA LEU A 345 -35.98 -3.73 -3.64
C LEU A 345 -34.95 -2.60 -3.75
N GLN A 346 -33.97 -2.62 -2.89
CA GLN A 346 -32.88 -1.66 -2.94
C GLN A 346 -32.03 -1.86 -4.19
N THR A 347 -31.88 -0.80 -4.99
CA THR A 347 -30.98 -0.79 -6.12
C THR A 347 -29.52 -0.62 -5.68
N GLN A 348 -28.58 -0.70 -6.64
CA GLN A 348 -27.16 -0.51 -6.39
C GLN A 348 -26.91 0.91 -5.87
N GLY A 349 -26.09 1.04 -4.82
CA GLY A 349 -25.55 2.31 -4.36
C GLY A 349 -24.37 2.77 -5.23
N LEU A 350 -23.92 3.98 -4.98
CA LEU A 350 -22.82 4.59 -5.72
C LEU A 350 -21.50 3.79 -5.58
N TYR A 351 -21.24 3.16 -4.42
CA TYR A 351 -20.00 2.42 -4.13
C TYR A 351 -20.23 0.95 -3.83
N ALA A 352 -21.41 0.53 -3.47
CA ALA A 352 -21.70 -0.84 -3.08
C ALA A 352 -22.92 -1.40 -3.80
N LYS A 353 -22.93 -2.72 -3.97
CA LYS A 353 -24.06 -3.48 -4.50
C LYS A 353 -24.40 -4.58 -3.54
N ASN A 354 -25.68 -4.64 -3.11
CA ASN A 354 -26.20 -5.78 -2.38
C ASN A 354 -26.45 -6.94 -3.35
N GLU A 355 -25.67 -8.01 -3.21
CA GLU A 355 -25.86 -9.25 -3.98
C GLU A 355 -26.44 -10.33 -3.09
N TYR A 356 -27.60 -10.08 -2.53
CA TYR A 356 -28.30 -10.96 -1.60
C TYR A 356 -28.14 -12.44 -1.96
N ARG A 357 -27.51 -13.20 -1.04
CA ARG A 357 -27.26 -14.67 -1.11
C ARG A 357 -26.46 -15.16 -2.32
N THR A 358 -26.00 -14.29 -3.23
CA THR A 358 -25.21 -14.75 -4.36
C THR A 358 -23.74 -14.85 -4.01
N ARG A 359 -23.06 -15.84 -4.56
CA ARG A 359 -21.60 -16.02 -4.51
C ARG A 359 -20.96 -16.10 -3.10
N LEU A 360 -21.76 -16.34 -2.06
CA LEU A 360 -21.22 -16.72 -0.74
C LEU A 360 -20.85 -18.20 -0.77
N ILE A 361 -19.59 -18.51 -0.52
CA ILE A 361 -19.07 -19.87 -0.55
C ILE A 361 -19.07 -20.43 0.85
N ALA A 362 -20.14 -21.12 1.24
CA ALA A 362 -20.37 -21.63 2.59
C ALA A 362 -19.22 -22.52 3.11
N SER A 363 -18.61 -23.33 2.24
CA SER A 363 -17.50 -24.20 2.61
C SER A 363 -16.20 -23.47 2.99
N ARG A 364 -16.12 -22.15 2.73
CA ARG A 364 -14.96 -21.31 3.04
C ARG A 364 -15.15 -20.44 4.28
N GLY A 365 -16.26 -20.59 4.98
CA GLY A 365 -16.64 -19.76 6.13
C GLY A 365 -17.39 -18.50 5.70
N LEU A 366 -18.39 -18.11 6.48
CA LEU A 366 -19.29 -17.01 6.16
C LEU A 366 -19.29 -15.89 7.19
N TYR A 367 -18.69 -16.08 8.34
CA TYR A 367 -18.83 -15.16 9.47
C TYR A 367 -18.21 -13.78 9.23
N HIS A 368 -17.25 -13.66 8.32
CA HIS A 368 -16.72 -12.36 7.89
C HIS A 368 -17.29 -11.87 6.57
N GLN A 369 -18.04 -12.70 5.85
CA GLN A 369 -18.55 -12.32 4.53
C GLN A 369 -19.87 -11.55 4.64
N THR A 370 -20.05 -10.59 3.72
CA THR A 370 -21.24 -9.76 3.61
C THR A 370 -21.95 -10.01 2.27
N TYR A 371 -23.18 -9.54 2.16
CA TYR A 371 -23.87 -9.48 0.86
C TYR A 371 -23.33 -8.35 -0.04
N TYR A 372 -22.54 -7.42 0.50
CA TYR A 372 -22.15 -6.20 -0.18
C TYR A 372 -20.84 -6.36 -0.92
N LEU A 373 -20.91 -6.17 -2.24
CA LEU A 373 -19.77 -6.03 -3.12
C LEU A 373 -19.39 -4.56 -3.19
N PHE A 374 -18.10 -4.22 -3.05
CA PHE A 374 -17.64 -2.87 -3.31
C PHE A 374 -17.53 -2.66 -4.82
N ASN A 375 -18.37 -1.79 -5.36
CA ASN A 375 -18.61 -1.71 -6.80
C ASN A 375 -18.12 -0.38 -7.43
N ARG A 376 -17.49 0.49 -6.63
CA ARG A 376 -17.05 1.82 -7.07
C ARG A 376 -16.11 1.79 -8.28
N THR A 377 -15.33 0.72 -8.43
CA THR A 377 -14.35 0.57 -9.51
C THR A 377 -14.81 -0.39 -10.61
N ARG A 378 -16.06 -0.86 -10.55
CA ARG A 378 -16.57 -1.85 -11.51
C ARG A 378 -16.61 -1.31 -12.93
N ASP A 379 -17.14 -0.11 -13.12
CA ASP A 379 -17.25 0.52 -14.43
C ASP A 379 -15.88 0.62 -15.10
N TYR A 380 -14.87 1.02 -14.35
CA TYR A 380 -13.51 1.06 -14.82
C TYR A 380 -12.98 -0.33 -15.18
N ALA A 381 -13.14 -1.31 -14.27
CA ALA A 381 -12.59 -2.64 -14.43
C ALA A 381 -13.28 -3.48 -15.49
N VAL A 382 -14.60 -3.30 -15.69
CA VAL A 382 -15.43 -4.12 -16.58
C VAL A 382 -15.82 -3.38 -17.85
N ASP A 383 -16.47 -2.21 -17.69
CA ASP A 383 -17.11 -1.54 -18.81
C ASP A 383 -16.11 -0.75 -19.66
N GLN A 384 -15.05 -0.22 -19.03
CA GLN A 384 -13.98 0.52 -19.70
C GLN A 384 -12.76 -0.34 -20.02
N GLY A 385 -12.75 -1.63 -19.66
CA GLY A 385 -11.66 -2.55 -19.99
C GLY A 385 -10.31 -2.16 -19.36
N LEU A 386 -10.33 -1.61 -18.15
CA LEU A 386 -9.15 -1.14 -17.40
C LEU A 386 -8.47 0.09 -18.04
N VAL A 387 -9.18 0.86 -18.84
CA VAL A 387 -8.69 2.11 -19.47
C VAL A 387 -9.27 3.31 -18.74
N GLY A 388 -8.42 4.29 -18.39
CA GLY A 388 -8.84 5.55 -17.79
C GLY A 388 -8.22 5.82 -16.41
N PRO A 389 -8.59 6.94 -15.76
CA PRO A 389 -7.95 7.39 -14.54
C PRO A 389 -8.30 6.50 -13.34
N MET A 390 -7.26 6.10 -12.61
CA MET A 390 -7.38 5.33 -11.38
C MET A 390 -6.81 6.14 -10.21
N LYS A 391 -7.70 6.51 -9.29
CA LYS A 391 -7.35 7.44 -8.22
C LYS A 391 -6.54 6.77 -7.13
N ASP A 392 -5.28 7.19 -6.95
CA ASP A 392 -4.48 6.88 -5.77
C ASP A 392 -4.71 7.89 -4.65
N ILE A 393 -4.68 9.18 -4.99
CA ILE A 393 -4.98 10.28 -4.08
C ILE A 393 -6.22 11.00 -4.56
N ASN A 394 -7.23 11.08 -3.68
CA ASN A 394 -8.45 11.82 -3.95
C ASN A 394 -8.44 13.18 -3.26
N GLN A 395 -9.20 14.13 -3.80
CA GLN A 395 -9.46 15.40 -3.11
C GLN A 395 -10.14 15.15 -1.75
N SER A 396 -11.02 14.15 -1.65
CA SER A 396 -11.69 13.80 -0.39
C SER A 396 -10.70 13.34 0.70
N GLU A 397 -9.61 12.68 0.34
CA GLU A 397 -8.56 12.32 1.30
C GLU A 397 -7.88 13.56 1.88
N LEU A 398 -7.51 14.52 1.01
CA LEU A 398 -6.87 15.79 1.41
C LEU A 398 -7.82 16.66 2.26
N ASP A 399 -9.07 16.74 1.88
CA ASP A 399 -10.10 17.44 2.64
C ASP A 399 -10.33 16.81 4.02
N LEU A 400 -10.36 15.47 4.09
CA LEU A 400 -10.57 14.75 5.34
C LEU A 400 -9.32 14.74 6.25
N LEU A 401 -8.10 14.83 5.71
CA LEU A 401 -6.91 15.11 6.52
C LEU A 401 -6.98 16.50 7.18
N GLN A 402 -7.46 17.51 6.45
CA GLN A 402 -7.71 18.84 7.01
C GLN A 402 -8.85 18.81 8.05
N ALA A 403 -9.89 17.99 7.82
CA ALA A 403 -10.98 17.80 8.79
C ALA A 403 -10.47 17.19 10.11
N GLU A 404 -9.58 16.19 10.06
CA GLU A 404 -8.98 15.63 11.29
C GLU A 404 -8.13 16.69 12.02
N ALA A 405 -7.37 17.49 11.30
CA ALA A 405 -6.62 18.59 11.90
C ALA A 405 -7.56 19.60 12.60
N ALA A 406 -8.71 19.92 12.00
CA ALA A 406 -9.72 20.79 12.60
C ALA A 406 -10.36 20.15 13.86
N LEU A 407 -10.71 18.86 13.81
CA LEU A 407 -11.25 18.14 14.98
C LEU A 407 -10.25 18.14 16.15
N ARG A 408 -8.97 17.94 15.86
CA ARG A 408 -7.90 17.96 16.89
C ARG A 408 -7.66 19.35 17.46
N ALA A 409 -7.92 20.39 16.68
CA ALA A 409 -7.91 21.79 17.12
C ALA A 409 -9.23 22.22 17.78
N ASN A 410 -10.19 21.32 17.95
CA ASN A 410 -11.56 21.60 18.46
C ASN A 410 -12.32 22.62 17.60
N ASP A 411 -12.01 22.71 16.30
CA ASP A 411 -12.71 23.53 15.31
C ASP A 411 -13.80 22.71 14.61
N GLY A 412 -14.93 22.54 15.29
CA GLY A 412 -16.07 21.76 14.80
C GLY A 412 -16.72 22.37 13.54
N ALA A 413 -16.66 23.68 13.36
CA ALA A 413 -17.25 24.33 12.19
C ALA A 413 -16.49 23.99 10.90
N THR A 414 -15.18 24.12 10.93
CA THR A 414 -14.32 23.74 9.79
C THR A 414 -14.41 22.23 9.54
N ALA A 415 -14.38 21.40 10.58
CA ALA A 415 -14.51 19.95 10.46
C ALA A 415 -15.82 19.56 9.77
N ALA A 416 -16.97 20.09 10.23
CA ALA A 416 -18.27 19.82 9.63
C ALA A 416 -18.33 20.23 8.15
N THR A 417 -17.77 21.38 7.80
CA THR A 417 -17.71 21.85 6.41
C THR A 417 -16.97 20.88 5.52
N LEU A 418 -15.81 20.38 5.96
CA LEU A 418 -14.98 19.45 5.19
C LEU A 418 -15.62 18.05 5.10
N ILE A 419 -16.20 17.55 6.18
CA ILE A 419 -16.93 16.29 6.23
C ILE A 419 -18.11 16.30 5.24
N ASN A 420 -18.84 17.40 5.17
CA ASN A 420 -20.02 17.54 4.31
C ASN A 420 -19.71 17.52 2.82
N LYS A 421 -18.48 17.76 2.41
CA LYS A 421 -18.09 17.67 0.99
C LYS A 421 -18.38 16.31 0.37
N THR A 422 -18.32 15.24 1.15
CA THR A 422 -18.63 13.86 0.70
C THR A 422 -19.90 13.33 1.35
N ARG A 423 -20.10 13.61 2.63
CA ARG A 423 -21.26 13.14 3.37
C ARG A 423 -22.59 13.51 2.72
N VAL A 424 -22.71 14.77 2.28
CA VAL A 424 -23.93 15.27 1.64
C VAL A 424 -23.93 14.93 0.14
N SER A 425 -22.83 15.20 -0.57
CA SER A 425 -22.80 15.07 -2.03
C SER A 425 -22.81 13.62 -2.51
N ASN A 426 -22.07 12.73 -1.85
CA ASN A 426 -21.94 11.32 -2.25
C ASN A 426 -22.87 10.41 -1.44
N GLY A 427 -22.97 10.66 -0.15
CA GLY A 427 -23.78 9.87 0.79
C GLY A 427 -25.25 10.24 0.83
N ALA A 428 -25.62 11.43 0.39
CA ALA A 428 -26.96 12.01 0.59
C ALA A 428 -27.44 11.98 2.05
N LEU A 429 -26.49 11.96 2.99
CA LEU A 429 -26.76 11.91 4.43
C LEU A 429 -27.03 13.31 4.98
N THR A 430 -27.71 13.37 6.13
CA THR A 430 -27.91 14.61 6.89
C THR A 430 -26.57 15.30 7.15
N ALA A 431 -26.50 16.60 6.88
CA ALA A 431 -25.28 17.38 7.05
C ALA A 431 -24.77 17.31 8.49
N ALA A 432 -23.47 17.12 8.65
CA ALA A 432 -22.79 17.31 9.92
C ALA A 432 -22.80 18.81 10.31
N ALA A 433 -22.94 19.12 11.58
CA ALA A 433 -22.97 20.48 12.09
C ALA A 433 -22.09 20.63 13.34
N ALA A 434 -21.57 21.84 13.57
CA ALA A 434 -20.81 22.12 14.80
C ALA A 434 -21.58 21.78 16.07
N GLY A 435 -22.93 21.86 16.00
CA GLY A 435 -23.84 21.50 17.10
C GLY A 435 -23.87 20.01 17.45
N ASP A 436 -23.35 19.14 16.59
CA ASP A 436 -23.21 17.70 16.89
C ASP A 436 -22.16 17.44 18.01
N GLY A 437 -21.34 18.44 18.31
CA GLY A 437 -20.22 18.33 19.23
C GLY A 437 -19.00 17.66 18.56
N VAL A 438 -17.81 18.11 18.94
CA VAL A 438 -16.56 17.55 18.35
C VAL A 438 -16.41 16.08 18.70
N GLY A 439 -16.76 15.67 19.92
CA GLY A 439 -16.55 14.31 20.40
C GLY A 439 -15.07 13.98 20.62
N SER A 440 -14.73 12.72 20.47
CA SER A 440 -13.40 12.18 20.75
C SER A 440 -12.95 11.20 19.66
N VAL A 441 -11.62 11.09 19.47
CA VAL A 441 -11.04 10.05 18.63
C VAL A 441 -11.37 8.62 19.08
N SER A 442 -11.88 8.44 20.32
CA SER A 442 -12.36 7.15 20.81
C SER A 442 -13.80 6.83 20.39
N ASP A 443 -14.54 7.80 19.87
CA ASP A 443 -15.89 7.55 19.41
C ASP A 443 -15.88 6.56 18.24
N ALA A 444 -16.79 5.59 18.28
CA ALA A 444 -16.95 4.65 17.18
C ALA A 444 -17.45 5.38 15.91
N ALA A 445 -17.01 4.91 14.74
CA ALA A 445 -17.53 5.42 13.47
C ALA A 445 -19.06 5.31 13.44
N ASN A 446 -19.76 6.38 13.04
CA ASN A 446 -21.21 6.44 12.97
C ASN A 446 -21.66 7.40 11.86
N ALA A 447 -22.42 6.89 10.90
CA ALA A 447 -22.98 7.68 9.81
C ALA A 447 -24.32 8.33 10.18
N LEU A 448 -24.99 7.82 11.24
CA LEU A 448 -26.36 8.19 11.60
C LEU A 448 -26.41 9.54 12.31
N ASP A 449 -27.61 10.08 12.41
CA ASP A 449 -27.89 11.28 13.19
C ASP A 449 -27.57 11.04 14.69
N GLY A 450 -27.15 12.08 15.39
CA GLY A 450 -26.75 12.02 16.79
C GLY A 450 -25.30 11.56 17.05
N GLY A 451 -24.55 11.16 16.02
CA GLY A 451 -23.11 10.91 16.14
C GLY A 451 -22.31 12.21 16.25
N SER A 452 -21.21 12.20 17.05
CA SER A 452 -20.26 13.32 17.13
C SER A 452 -19.57 13.57 15.79
N LEU A 453 -18.91 14.73 15.65
CA LEU A 453 -18.12 15.02 14.44
C LEU A 453 -16.98 14.02 14.23
N TRP A 454 -16.32 13.53 15.29
CA TRP A 454 -15.33 12.46 15.19
C TRP A 454 -15.94 11.16 14.66
N ALA A 455 -17.12 10.77 15.13
CA ALA A 455 -17.80 9.56 14.68
C ALA A 455 -18.16 9.64 13.19
N LYS A 456 -18.74 10.77 12.76
CA LYS A 456 -19.10 11.05 11.36
C LYS A 456 -17.85 11.12 10.48
N TYR A 457 -16.80 11.80 10.93
CA TYR A 457 -15.51 11.91 10.24
C TYR A 457 -14.88 10.54 9.95
N LYS A 458 -14.81 9.68 10.99
CA LYS A 458 -14.23 8.34 10.82
C LYS A 458 -14.98 7.52 9.76
N TYR A 459 -16.30 7.58 9.80
CA TYR A 459 -17.11 6.93 8.79
C TYR A 459 -16.81 7.45 7.39
N GLU A 460 -16.82 8.77 7.19
CA GLU A 460 -16.53 9.40 5.92
C GLU A 460 -15.13 9.03 5.41
N LYS A 461 -14.12 9.08 6.28
CA LYS A 461 -12.74 8.77 5.91
C LYS A 461 -12.58 7.33 5.44
N ILE A 462 -13.25 6.37 6.10
CA ILE A 462 -13.17 4.95 5.75
C ILE A 462 -13.89 4.66 4.45
N ILE A 463 -15.13 5.13 4.28
CA ILE A 463 -15.92 4.80 3.08
C ILE A 463 -15.39 5.51 1.82
N GLU A 464 -14.92 6.76 1.94
CA GLU A 464 -14.34 7.50 0.83
C GLU A 464 -12.92 7.01 0.47
N GLY A 465 -12.15 6.55 1.47
CA GLY A 465 -10.80 6.02 1.27
C GLY A 465 -10.76 4.56 0.79
N CYS A 466 -11.86 3.82 0.92
CA CYS A 466 -11.89 2.41 0.58
C CYS A 466 -11.50 2.18 -0.87
N LEU A 467 -10.47 1.35 -1.08
CA LEU A 467 -9.91 0.95 -2.39
C LEU A 467 -9.41 2.11 -3.28
N GLN A 468 -9.24 3.32 -2.74
CA GLN A 468 -8.53 4.38 -3.43
C GLN A 468 -7.02 4.18 -3.28
N HIS A 469 -6.54 4.12 -2.04
CA HIS A 469 -5.20 3.68 -1.73
C HIS A 469 -5.26 2.49 -0.76
N PRO A 470 -4.56 1.38 -1.03
CA PRO A 470 -4.71 0.13 -0.27
C PRO A 470 -4.48 0.30 1.24
N TYR A 471 -3.55 1.16 1.62
CA TYR A 471 -3.05 1.28 2.99
C TYR A 471 -3.80 2.30 3.85
N THR A 472 -4.54 3.26 3.25
CA THR A 472 -5.13 4.39 3.98
C THR A 472 -6.08 3.94 5.08
N GLY A 473 -7.02 3.03 4.80
CA GLY A 473 -7.95 2.53 5.83
C GLY A 473 -7.24 1.85 7.00
N TYR A 474 -6.16 1.13 6.73
CA TYR A 474 -5.35 0.47 7.75
C TYR A 474 -4.58 1.48 8.61
N THR A 475 -3.91 2.45 8.00
CA THR A 475 -3.15 3.46 8.75
C THR A 475 -4.03 4.37 9.58
N ASP A 476 -5.23 4.70 9.08
CA ASP A 476 -6.21 5.50 9.80
C ASP A 476 -6.74 4.76 11.03
N ARG A 477 -7.27 3.54 10.86
CA ARG A 477 -7.78 2.74 11.99
C ARG A 477 -6.69 2.41 13.00
N ARG A 478 -5.47 2.14 12.54
CA ARG A 478 -4.31 1.93 13.40
C ARG A 478 -4.02 3.16 14.27
N GLY A 479 -3.93 4.31 13.64
CA GLY A 479 -3.66 5.58 14.30
C GLY A 479 -4.81 6.08 15.20
N TRP A 480 -6.05 5.65 14.96
CA TRP A 480 -7.18 5.92 15.87
C TRP A 480 -7.31 4.87 16.98
N GLY A 481 -6.63 3.74 16.88
CA GLY A 481 -6.74 2.61 17.80
C GLY A 481 -8.03 1.82 17.61
N ASP A 482 -8.53 1.74 16.36
CA ASP A 482 -9.80 1.10 16.00
C ASP A 482 -9.59 -0.24 15.26
N LEU A 483 -8.36 -0.71 15.13
CA LEU A 483 -8.10 -2.05 14.60
C LEU A 483 -8.64 -3.12 15.56
N VAL A 484 -9.11 -4.22 15.01
CA VAL A 484 -9.48 -5.39 15.80
C VAL A 484 -8.29 -5.85 16.64
N LYS A 485 -8.59 -6.19 17.91
CA LYS A 485 -7.61 -6.67 18.88
C LYS A 485 -6.72 -7.78 18.28
N GLY A 486 -5.41 -7.62 18.36
CA GLY A 486 -4.44 -8.57 17.82
C GLY A 486 -4.05 -8.34 16.35
N THR A 487 -4.66 -7.38 15.65
CA THR A 487 -4.17 -6.98 14.33
C THR A 487 -2.75 -6.42 14.44
N PRO A 488 -1.79 -6.86 13.61
CA PRO A 488 -0.47 -6.27 13.62
C PRO A 488 -0.55 -4.78 13.24
N THR A 489 0.14 -3.93 13.99
CA THR A 489 0.24 -2.49 13.70
C THR A 489 1.37 -2.16 12.75
N MET A 490 2.21 -3.11 12.44
CA MET A 490 3.31 -3.09 11.49
C MET A 490 3.62 -4.52 11.06
N LEU A 491 4.30 -4.68 9.95
CA LEU A 491 4.85 -5.96 9.54
C LEU A 491 6.36 -6.00 9.82
N ALA A 492 6.88 -7.20 10.04
CA ALA A 492 8.31 -7.43 10.13
C ALA A 492 8.96 -7.30 8.74
N ILE A 493 10.27 -7.05 8.70
CA ILE A 493 11.04 -7.30 7.48
C ILE A 493 10.68 -8.69 6.97
N PRO A 494 10.43 -8.90 5.66
CA PRO A 494 10.06 -10.20 5.13
C PRO A 494 11.02 -11.31 5.54
N GLY A 495 10.47 -12.46 5.91
CA GLY A 495 11.29 -13.58 6.41
C GLY A 495 12.38 -14.02 5.45
N LYS A 496 12.14 -13.96 4.15
CA LYS A 496 13.14 -14.23 3.12
C LYS A 496 14.29 -13.22 3.14
N GLU A 497 13.99 -11.95 3.38
CA GLU A 497 15.02 -10.91 3.52
C GLU A 497 15.82 -11.12 4.80
N LEU A 498 15.16 -11.49 5.91
CA LEU A 498 15.84 -11.82 7.17
C LEU A 498 16.79 -13.01 7.01
N GLU A 499 16.45 -14.02 6.21
CA GLU A 499 17.36 -15.12 5.88
C GLU A 499 18.61 -14.63 5.14
N ILE A 500 18.46 -13.73 4.16
CA ILE A 500 19.57 -13.13 3.41
C ILE A 500 20.47 -12.31 4.35
N LEU A 501 19.87 -11.55 5.26
CA LEU A 501 20.56 -10.73 6.25
C LEU A 501 21.13 -11.55 7.44
N LEU A 502 20.94 -12.86 7.45
CA LEU A 502 21.30 -13.75 8.55
C LEU A 502 20.70 -13.33 9.90
N MET A 503 19.51 -12.74 9.87
CA MET A 503 18.77 -12.28 11.05
C MET A 503 17.74 -13.34 11.47
N GLU A 504 17.44 -13.36 12.76
CA GLU A 504 16.38 -14.21 13.30
C GLU A 504 15.00 -13.73 12.81
N ASN A 505 14.14 -14.67 12.38
CA ASN A 505 12.79 -14.35 11.92
C ASN A 505 11.88 -13.97 13.10
N TYR A 506 11.08 -12.93 12.91
CA TYR A 506 10.12 -12.40 13.90
C TYR A 506 8.83 -11.95 13.22
N THR A 507 7.79 -11.70 14.01
CA THR A 507 6.49 -11.24 13.53
C THR A 507 5.76 -10.41 14.55
N PHE A 508 4.63 -9.81 14.13
CA PHE A 508 3.76 -8.97 14.94
C PHE A 508 2.31 -9.45 14.88
N GLY A 509 1.53 -9.01 15.86
CA GLY A 509 0.10 -9.33 15.95
C GLY A 509 -0.17 -10.61 16.75
N GLY A 510 -1.45 -11.03 16.73
CA GLY A 510 -1.96 -12.10 17.57
C GLY A 510 -2.52 -11.60 18.91
N GLN A 511 -3.37 -12.42 19.51
CA GLN A 511 -4.11 -12.02 20.74
C GLN A 511 -3.21 -11.72 21.92
N ASP A 512 -2.10 -12.43 22.05
CA ASP A 512 -1.17 -12.31 23.16
C ASP A 512 -0.18 -11.14 23.00
N ALA A 513 -0.08 -10.57 21.79
CA ALA A 513 0.87 -9.52 21.46
C ALA A 513 0.30 -8.08 21.54
N ILE A 514 -0.87 -7.92 22.15
CA ILE A 514 -1.54 -6.62 22.20
C ILE A 514 -0.76 -5.65 23.05
N GLY A 515 -0.31 -4.55 22.40
CA GLY A 515 0.44 -3.48 23.05
C GLY A 515 1.92 -3.76 23.26
N THR A 516 2.44 -4.91 22.82
CA THR A 516 3.88 -5.20 22.78
C THR A 516 4.41 -5.12 21.35
N PRO A 517 5.50 -4.37 21.09
CA PRO A 517 6.22 -4.46 19.82
C PRO A 517 6.84 -5.86 19.73
N GLY A 518 6.33 -6.68 18.83
CA GLY A 518 6.89 -7.94 18.42
C GLY A 518 7.20 -8.97 19.52
N THR A 519 6.48 -10.08 19.51
CA THR A 519 7.01 -11.32 20.09
C THR A 519 7.71 -12.08 18.97
N ALA A 520 8.98 -12.39 19.14
CA ALA A 520 9.68 -13.34 18.28
C ALA A 520 8.93 -14.68 18.37
N GLY A 521 8.07 -14.95 17.39
CA GLY A 521 7.36 -16.21 17.31
C GLY A 521 8.36 -17.31 17.03
N LYS A 522 8.57 -18.24 17.96
CA LYS A 522 9.22 -19.51 17.63
C LYS A 522 8.30 -20.21 16.65
N ILE A 523 8.59 -20.11 15.36
CA ILE A 523 7.93 -20.90 14.34
C ILE A 523 8.28 -22.36 14.61
N ARG A 524 7.33 -23.15 15.08
CA ARG A 524 7.46 -24.60 15.06
C ARG A 524 7.52 -25.00 13.59
N ASN A 525 8.69 -25.44 13.15
CA ASN A 525 8.84 -26.14 11.88
C ASN A 525 8.02 -27.44 11.96
N ASN A 526 6.75 -27.36 11.60
CA ASN A 526 6.00 -28.57 11.23
C ASN A 526 6.54 -28.98 9.86
N GLY A 527 7.44 -29.97 9.89
CA GLY A 527 8.12 -30.50 8.73
C GLY A 527 7.17 -31.06 7.67
N HIS A 528 6.69 -30.20 6.80
CA HIS A 528 6.24 -30.59 5.49
C HIS A 528 7.31 -30.16 4.49
N ARG A 529 8.10 -31.16 4.05
CA ARG A 529 8.96 -31.03 2.88
C ARG A 529 8.07 -30.59 1.70
N SER A 530 8.07 -29.30 1.37
CA SER A 530 7.55 -28.83 0.11
C SER A 530 8.49 -29.32 -0.99
N ARG A 531 7.96 -30.12 -1.92
CA ARG A 531 8.61 -30.38 -3.21
C ARG A 531 8.79 -29.03 -3.88
N GLY A 532 10.02 -28.76 -4.34
CA GLY A 532 10.33 -27.55 -5.06
C GLY A 532 9.37 -27.35 -6.24
N PHE A 533 8.60 -26.30 -6.18
CA PHE A 533 7.93 -25.75 -7.32
C PHE A 533 8.87 -24.74 -7.96
N ASN A 534 9.36 -25.07 -9.16
CA ASN A 534 9.85 -24.06 -10.07
C ASN A 534 8.71 -23.07 -10.28
N ILE A 535 8.91 -21.84 -9.86
CA ILE A 535 8.00 -20.75 -10.22
C ILE A 535 8.32 -20.41 -11.69
N GLU A 536 7.77 -21.17 -12.62
CA GLU A 536 7.46 -20.61 -13.91
C GLU A 536 6.40 -19.53 -13.66
N TRP A 537 6.69 -18.33 -14.06
CA TRP A 537 5.72 -17.25 -14.15
C TRP A 537 4.64 -17.75 -15.13
N GLU A 538 3.58 -18.37 -14.61
CA GLU A 538 2.39 -18.58 -15.41
C GLU A 538 1.98 -17.19 -15.92
N ARG A 539 2.20 -16.96 -17.20
CA ARG A 539 1.48 -15.93 -17.93
C ARG A 539 0.01 -16.22 -17.66
N VAL A 540 -0.56 -15.43 -16.76
CA VAL A 540 -2.01 -15.45 -16.56
C VAL A 540 -2.58 -15.11 -17.92
N THR A 541 -3.16 -16.09 -18.56
CA THR A 541 -3.88 -15.93 -19.83
C THR A 541 -4.90 -14.81 -19.62
N PRO A 542 -4.99 -13.82 -20.52
CA PRO A 542 -6.01 -12.79 -20.42
C PRO A 542 -7.37 -13.49 -20.25
N LEU A 543 -8.11 -13.11 -19.21
CA LEU A 543 -9.46 -13.61 -19.00
C LEU A 543 -10.27 -13.35 -20.26
N ASN A 544 -10.81 -14.42 -20.81
CA ASN A 544 -11.68 -14.32 -21.97
C ASN A 544 -12.91 -13.49 -21.56
N LYS A 545 -13.35 -12.55 -22.39
CA LYS A 545 -14.57 -11.75 -22.14
C LYS A 545 -15.79 -12.59 -21.75
N ALA A 546 -15.80 -13.88 -22.11
CA ALA A 546 -16.83 -14.85 -21.76
C ALA A 546 -16.87 -15.24 -20.27
N ASP A 547 -15.79 -15.03 -19.52
CA ASP A 547 -15.72 -15.37 -18.08
C ASP A 547 -16.19 -14.22 -17.18
N LEU A 548 -16.58 -13.09 -17.77
CA LEU A 548 -17.01 -11.86 -17.07
C LEU A 548 -18.56 -11.71 -16.99
N HIS A 549 -19.33 -12.68 -17.48
CA HIS A 549 -20.81 -12.67 -17.43
C HIS A 549 -21.38 -13.53 -16.32
#